data_8cfcd02c3dc1c2e83486a8f0932261d2
#
_entry.id   8cfcd02c3dc1c2e83486a8f0932261d2
#
_cell.length_a   1.000
_cell.length_b   1.000
_cell.length_c   1.000
_cell.angle_alpha   90.00
_cell.angle_beta   90.00
_cell.angle_gamma   90.00
#
_symmetry.space_group_name_H-M   'P 1'
#
loop_
_entity.id
_entity.type
_entity.pdbx_description
1 polymer ?
#
loop_
_entity_poly.entity_id
_entity_poly.type
_entity_poly.pdbx_seq_one_letter_code
_entity_poly.pdbx_strand_id
1 'polypeptide(L)'
;HYQNALKLEAAGMIDKAGRLFAQVNMDEAARSLEAARKEASVVQSALRTLLNLQDTCSIHPTSELFINNQLPAKEEFLQAMRVENYTVNQLQLQSQIARQQLRIDQSGYLPDIAVFGKQTLYAHGIQSNLVPRTIVGVGFTWNLFDGLAREKRIRQSKIAQQTLALGQEKAKEDLSVGIDKLYTQLQKAQDNVRALNTTIELSEELVRIRKKSFAEGMATSTEVVDAETMLATVRVARLAAYYEYDVALMNLLAICGTPERFEKYFETTY
;
A
#
# COMPACT_ATOMS: atom_id res chain seq x y z
N HIS A 1 -29.53 -24.21 -14.81
CA HIS A 1 -30.36 -23.85 -15.99
C HIS A 1 -30.29 -24.91 -17.08
N TYR A 2 -29.11 -25.34 -17.58
CA TYR A 2 -28.95 -26.34 -18.66
C TYR A 2 -29.71 -27.67 -18.39
N GLN A 3 -29.68 -28.19 -17.15
CA GLN A 3 -30.42 -29.39 -16.78
C GLN A 3 -31.95 -29.23 -16.91
N ASN A 4 -32.45 -28.03 -16.64
CA ASN A 4 -33.87 -27.72 -16.83
C ASN A 4 -34.20 -27.58 -18.32
N ALA A 5 -33.32 -26.98 -19.12
CA ALA A 5 -33.47 -26.86 -20.56
C ALA A 5 -33.54 -28.25 -21.24
N LEU A 6 -32.73 -29.21 -20.80
CA LEU A 6 -32.83 -30.62 -21.29
C LEU A 6 -34.19 -31.24 -21.02
N LYS A 7 -34.75 -31.05 -19.82
CA LYS A 7 -36.08 -31.61 -19.47
C LYS A 7 -37.20 -30.96 -20.28
N LEU A 8 -37.13 -29.66 -20.51
CA LEU A 8 -38.13 -28.91 -21.24
C LEU A 8 -38.08 -29.21 -22.75
N GLU A 9 -36.90 -29.40 -23.33
CA GLU A 9 -36.77 -29.91 -24.73
C GLU A 9 -37.39 -31.32 -24.87
N ALA A 10 -37.10 -32.23 -23.93
CA ALA A 10 -37.67 -33.58 -23.94
C ALA A 10 -39.20 -33.55 -23.78
N ALA A 11 -39.75 -32.56 -23.09
CA ALA A 11 -41.19 -32.33 -22.96
C ALA A 11 -41.79 -31.58 -24.16
N GLY A 12 -41.00 -31.15 -25.15
CA GLY A 12 -41.45 -30.37 -26.30
C GLY A 12 -41.83 -28.91 -25.97
N MET A 13 -41.44 -28.41 -24.80
CA MET A 13 -41.75 -27.05 -24.33
C MET A 13 -40.77 -25.98 -24.83
N ILE A 14 -39.57 -26.38 -25.21
CA ILE A 14 -38.57 -25.50 -25.85
C ILE A 14 -37.97 -26.22 -27.07
N ASP A 15 -37.40 -25.43 -27.98
CA ASP A 15 -36.71 -25.95 -29.15
C ASP A 15 -35.26 -26.35 -28.85
N LYS A 16 -34.63 -27.02 -29.80
CA LYS A 16 -33.23 -27.43 -29.75
C LYS A 16 -32.30 -26.22 -29.62
N ALA A 17 -32.65 -25.07 -30.21
CA ALA A 17 -31.83 -23.87 -30.14
C ALA A 17 -31.74 -23.33 -28.72
N GLY A 18 -32.84 -23.28 -27.97
CA GLY A 18 -32.86 -22.87 -26.56
C GLY A 18 -31.99 -23.78 -25.67
N ARG A 19 -32.00 -25.12 -25.90
CA ARG A 19 -31.09 -26.01 -25.17
C ARG A 19 -29.63 -25.80 -25.54
N LEU A 20 -29.29 -25.66 -26.83
CA LEU A 20 -27.90 -25.39 -27.26
C LEU A 20 -27.38 -24.09 -26.72
N PHE A 21 -28.21 -23.04 -26.66
CA PHE A 21 -27.85 -21.75 -26.03
C PHE A 21 -27.51 -21.94 -24.55
N ALA A 22 -28.32 -22.66 -23.80
CA ALA A 22 -28.04 -22.97 -22.40
C ALA A 22 -26.74 -23.77 -22.21
N GLN A 23 -26.42 -24.69 -23.14
CA GLN A 23 -25.18 -25.46 -23.12
C GLN A 23 -23.96 -24.57 -23.36
N VAL A 24 -24.00 -23.69 -24.38
CA VAL A 24 -22.90 -22.76 -24.67
C VAL A 24 -22.60 -21.87 -23.46
N ASN A 25 -23.62 -21.34 -22.81
CA ASN A 25 -23.44 -20.51 -21.61
C ASN A 25 -22.87 -21.31 -20.43
N MET A 26 -23.25 -22.56 -20.26
CA MET A 26 -22.67 -23.45 -19.25
C MET A 26 -21.17 -23.68 -19.51
N ASP A 27 -20.79 -23.95 -20.75
CA ASP A 27 -19.39 -24.18 -21.13
C ASP A 27 -18.55 -22.93 -21.01
N GLU A 28 -19.11 -21.74 -21.30
CA GLU A 28 -18.45 -20.42 -21.07
C GLU A 28 -18.21 -20.16 -19.58
N ALA A 29 -19.23 -20.40 -18.74
CA ALA A 29 -19.10 -20.27 -17.31
C ALA A 29 -18.05 -21.24 -16.72
N ALA A 30 -17.97 -22.47 -17.23
CA ALA A 30 -16.95 -23.44 -16.83
C ALA A 30 -15.54 -22.97 -17.20
N ARG A 31 -15.36 -22.43 -18.42
CA ARG A 31 -14.06 -21.84 -18.85
C ARG A 31 -13.66 -20.66 -17.98
N SER A 32 -14.59 -19.77 -17.67
CA SER A 32 -14.35 -18.61 -16.80
C SER A 32 -13.94 -19.03 -15.39
N LEU A 33 -14.57 -20.07 -14.84
CA LEU A 33 -14.22 -20.63 -13.55
C LEU A 33 -12.78 -21.18 -13.53
N GLU A 34 -12.41 -21.95 -14.56
CA GLU A 34 -11.04 -22.51 -14.66
C GLU A 34 -9.99 -21.41 -14.84
N ALA A 35 -10.28 -20.35 -15.60
CA ALA A 35 -9.40 -19.20 -15.72
C ALA A 35 -9.19 -18.51 -14.35
N ALA A 36 -10.26 -18.22 -13.62
CA ALA A 36 -10.18 -17.62 -12.29
C ALA A 36 -9.43 -18.49 -11.27
N ARG A 37 -9.59 -19.82 -11.33
CA ARG A 37 -8.83 -20.76 -10.48
C ARG A 37 -7.33 -20.72 -10.77
N LYS A 38 -6.94 -20.62 -12.04
CA LYS A 38 -5.53 -20.49 -12.44
C LYS A 38 -4.95 -19.17 -11.96
N GLU A 39 -5.67 -18.06 -12.10
CA GLU A 39 -5.25 -16.77 -11.57
C GLU A 39 -5.07 -16.80 -10.05
N ALA A 40 -6.01 -17.37 -9.32
CA ALA A 40 -5.89 -17.56 -7.87
C ALA A 40 -4.65 -18.40 -7.50
N SER A 41 -4.34 -19.45 -8.27
CA SER A 41 -3.13 -20.27 -8.06
C SER A 41 -1.84 -19.45 -8.25
N VAL A 42 -1.78 -18.57 -9.25
CA VAL A 42 -0.63 -17.69 -9.48
C VAL A 42 -0.44 -16.73 -8.31
N VAL A 43 -1.52 -16.09 -7.83
CA VAL A 43 -1.49 -15.20 -6.68
C VAL A 43 -1.05 -15.92 -5.41
N GLN A 44 -1.53 -17.15 -5.18
CA GLN A 44 -1.09 -17.97 -4.05
C GLN A 44 0.40 -18.32 -4.13
N SER A 45 0.94 -18.61 -5.32
CA SER A 45 2.38 -18.83 -5.53
C SER A 45 3.18 -17.56 -5.25
N ALA A 46 2.73 -16.40 -5.71
CA ALA A 46 3.37 -15.12 -5.42
C ALA A 46 3.40 -14.83 -3.91
N LEU A 47 2.28 -15.10 -3.22
CA LEU A 47 2.18 -14.91 -1.77
C LEU A 47 3.12 -15.87 -1.00
N ARG A 48 3.21 -17.15 -1.41
CA ARG A 48 4.18 -18.10 -0.84
C ARG A 48 5.61 -17.60 -0.96
N THR A 49 5.98 -17.11 -2.13
CA THR A 49 7.31 -16.53 -2.38
C THR A 49 7.56 -15.33 -1.48
N LEU A 50 6.59 -14.42 -1.36
CA LEU A 50 6.69 -13.24 -0.51
C LEU A 50 6.87 -13.59 0.97
N LEU A 51 6.18 -14.64 1.44
CA LEU A 51 6.24 -15.14 2.82
C LEU A 51 7.40 -16.12 3.06
N ASN A 52 8.22 -16.40 2.03
CA ASN A 52 9.31 -17.38 2.07
C ASN A 52 8.84 -18.77 2.57
N LEU A 53 7.66 -19.22 2.12
CA LEU A 53 7.10 -20.53 2.44
C LEU A 53 7.50 -21.56 1.38
N GLN A 54 7.52 -22.84 1.79
CA GLN A 54 7.77 -23.93 0.85
C GLN A 54 6.61 -24.07 -0.15
N ASP A 55 6.91 -24.54 -1.36
CA ASP A 55 5.92 -24.70 -2.45
C ASP A 55 4.76 -25.65 -2.10
N THR A 56 4.95 -26.53 -1.13
CA THR A 56 3.94 -27.48 -0.64
C THR A 56 2.93 -26.88 0.32
N CYS A 57 3.19 -25.65 0.85
CA CYS A 57 2.28 -25.01 1.78
C CYS A 57 1.02 -24.50 1.08
N SER A 58 -0.14 -24.94 1.55
CA SER A 58 -1.44 -24.39 1.13
C SER A 58 -1.76 -23.16 1.97
N ILE A 59 -2.03 -22.04 1.31
CA ILE A 59 -2.44 -20.79 1.98
C ILE A 59 -3.97 -20.68 1.84
N HIS A 60 -4.65 -20.64 2.97
CA HIS A 60 -6.08 -20.40 3.03
C HIS A 60 -6.33 -19.09 3.80
N PRO A 61 -6.63 -17.98 3.10
CA PRO A 61 -7.02 -16.74 3.77
C PRO A 61 -8.28 -17.00 4.62
N THR A 62 -8.25 -16.56 5.87
CA THR A 62 -9.37 -16.72 6.81
C THR A 62 -10.11 -15.41 7.03
N SER A 63 -9.49 -14.26 6.71
CA SER A 63 -10.10 -12.95 6.83
C SER A 63 -11.07 -12.72 5.69
N GLU A 64 -12.26 -12.26 6.00
CA GLU A 64 -13.24 -11.81 5.01
C GLU A 64 -12.94 -10.37 4.60
N LEU A 65 -13.33 -10.00 3.36
CA LEU A 65 -13.34 -8.62 2.93
C LEU A 65 -14.42 -7.86 3.71
N PHE A 66 -14.13 -6.63 4.14
CA PHE A 66 -15.04 -5.87 4.99
C PHE A 66 -15.26 -4.44 4.52
N ILE A 67 -16.25 -3.79 5.07
CA ILE A 67 -16.44 -2.34 4.97
C ILE A 67 -16.79 -1.82 6.35
N ASN A 68 -15.98 -0.91 6.86
CA ASN A 68 -16.31 -0.17 8.05
C ASN A 68 -17.09 1.09 7.68
N ASN A 69 -18.31 1.22 8.16
CA ASN A 69 -19.17 2.38 7.92
C ASN A 69 -18.87 3.56 8.87
N GLN A 70 -18.03 3.35 9.89
CA GLN A 70 -17.65 4.35 10.90
C GLN A 70 -16.19 4.75 10.71
N LEU A 71 -15.87 5.39 9.57
CA LEU A 71 -14.53 5.94 9.36
C LEU A 71 -14.33 7.19 10.23
N PRO A 72 -13.15 7.34 10.85
CA PRO A 72 -12.74 8.59 11.47
C PRO A 72 -12.76 9.76 10.47
N ALA A 73 -12.82 10.97 11.01
CA ALA A 73 -12.71 12.16 10.19
C ALA A 73 -11.35 12.22 9.45
N LYS A 74 -11.34 12.75 8.24
CA LYS A 74 -10.11 12.87 7.42
C LYS A 74 -8.98 13.58 8.17
N GLU A 75 -9.33 14.53 9.01
CA GLU A 75 -8.41 15.35 9.82
C GLU A 75 -7.56 14.49 10.78
N GLU A 76 -8.10 13.38 11.28
CA GLU A 76 -7.36 12.45 12.14
C GLU A 76 -6.23 11.74 11.37
N PHE A 77 -6.50 11.34 10.14
CA PHE A 77 -5.48 10.76 9.25
C PHE A 77 -4.40 11.78 8.87
N LEU A 78 -4.78 13.04 8.62
CA LEU A 78 -3.82 14.12 8.36
C LEU A 78 -2.93 14.40 9.58
N GLN A 79 -3.48 14.34 10.79
CA GLN A 79 -2.68 14.47 12.01
C GLN A 79 -1.75 13.28 12.23
N ALA A 80 -2.25 12.06 12.07
CA ALA A 80 -1.42 10.85 12.17
C ALA A 80 -0.25 10.90 11.17
N MET A 81 -0.49 11.25 9.92
CA MET A 81 0.55 11.40 8.90
C MET A 81 1.64 12.40 9.33
N ARG A 82 1.28 13.54 9.92
CA ARG A 82 2.26 14.54 10.34
C ARG A 82 3.18 14.07 11.46
N VAL A 83 2.70 13.15 12.30
CA VAL A 83 3.42 12.66 13.49
C VAL A 83 4.11 11.32 13.23
N GLU A 84 3.42 10.39 12.58
CA GLU A 84 3.83 8.98 12.52
C GLU A 84 4.42 8.58 11.16
N ASN A 85 4.22 9.39 10.09
CA ASN A 85 4.71 9.03 8.75
C ASN A 85 6.24 8.96 8.70
N TYR A 86 6.77 7.83 8.24
CA TYR A 86 8.20 7.56 8.18
C TYR A 86 8.98 8.54 7.29
N THR A 87 8.41 8.95 6.14
CA THR A 87 9.06 9.89 5.22
C THR A 87 9.17 11.28 5.85
N VAL A 88 8.11 11.74 6.53
CA VAL A 88 8.11 13.03 7.25
C VAL A 88 9.16 13.02 8.36
N ASN A 89 9.21 11.94 9.15
CA ASN A 89 10.19 11.78 10.23
C ASN A 89 11.62 11.69 9.69
N GLN A 90 11.84 10.96 8.59
CA GLN A 90 13.15 10.89 7.93
C GLN A 90 13.62 12.26 7.46
N LEU A 91 12.77 13.04 6.79
CA LEU A 91 13.09 14.39 6.33
C LEU A 91 13.37 15.35 7.51
N GLN A 92 12.65 15.17 8.61
CA GLN A 92 12.92 15.94 9.84
C GLN A 92 14.31 15.64 10.41
N LEU A 93 14.71 14.38 10.47
CA LEU A 93 16.06 13.97 10.88
C LEU A 93 17.13 14.51 9.93
N GLN A 94 16.91 14.41 8.62
CA GLN A 94 17.82 14.99 7.62
C GLN A 94 17.97 16.51 7.78
N SER A 95 16.88 17.21 8.07
CA SER A 95 16.92 18.66 8.37
C SER A 95 17.75 18.96 9.62
N GLN A 96 17.67 18.13 10.67
CA GLN A 96 18.51 18.25 11.85
C GLN A 96 19.99 18.01 11.52
N ILE A 97 20.31 16.99 10.73
CA ILE A 97 21.68 16.72 10.25
C ILE A 97 22.23 17.93 9.48
N ALA A 98 21.45 18.51 8.55
CA ALA A 98 21.88 19.67 7.79
C ALA A 98 22.12 20.90 8.68
N ARG A 99 21.34 21.09 9.74
CA ARG A 99 21.59 22.14 10.74
C ARG A 99 22.90 21.92 11.49
N GLN A 100 23.20 20.68 11.88
CA GLN A 100 24.47 20.35 12.54
C GLN A 100 25.65 20.53 11.57
N GLN A 101 25.50 20.14 10.30
CA GLN A 101 26.53 20.36 9.29
C GLN A 101 26.84 21.85 9.12
N LEU A 102 25.81 22.71 9.08
CA LEU A 102 26.01 24.14 9.04
C LEU A 102 26.81 24.66 10.27
N ARG A 103 26.53 24.13 11.47
CA ARG A 103 27.29 24.48 12.69
C ARG A 103 28.74 24.02 12.60
N ILE A 104 28.99 22.82 12.06
CA ILE A 104 30.36 22.31 11.82
C ILE A 104 31.10 23.24 10.86
N ASP A 105 30.47 23.63 9.74
CA ASP A 105 31.11 24.53 8.77
C ASP A 105 31.37 25.92 9.36
N GLN A 106 30.48 26.39 10.25
CA GLN A 106 30.69 27.66 11.00
C GLN A 106 31.80 27.53 12.04
N SER A 107 31.96 26.34 12.68
CA SER A 107 33.04 26.14 13.67
C SER A 107 34.43 26.21 13.05
N GLY A 108 34.55 26.06 11.72
CA GLY A 108 35.81 26.30 11.00
C GLY A 108 36.39 27.71 11.11
N TYR A 109 35.66 28.68 11.69
CA TYR A 109 36.23 29.98 12.10
C TYR A 109 36.96 29.92 13.44
N LEU A 110 36.75 28.88 14.23
CA LEU A 110 37.41 28.69 15.51
C LEU A 110 38.72 27.92 15.32
N PRO A 111 39.68 28.11 16.23
CA PRO A 111 40.90 27.29 16.22
C PRO A 111 40.61 25.84 16.63
N ASP A 112 41.31 24.90 16.01
CA ASP A 112 41.35 23.50 16.42
C ASP A 112 42.32 23.34 17.60
N ILE A 113 41.84 22.76 18.69
CA ILE A 113 42.63 22.41 19.87
C ILE A 113 42.66 20.86 19.97
N ALA A 114 43.84 20.31 19.91
CA ALA A 114 44.07 18.88 20.06
C ALA A 114 44.99 18.59 21.23
N VAL A 115 44.58 17.65 22.08
CA VAL A 115 45.48 17.05 23.08
C VAL A 115 46.04 15.77 22.52
N PHE A 116 47.38 15.63 22.53
CA PHE A 116 48.01 14.45 22.02
C PHE A 116 49.00 13.88 23.00
N GLY A 117 49.11 12.54 23.01
CA GLY A 117 50.13 11.79 23.73
C GLY A 117 50.82 10.84 22.75
N LYS A 118 52.16 10.85 22.76
CA LYS A 118 52.99 9.93 21.99
C LYS A 118 53.90 9.19 22.94
N GLN A 119 53.88 7.85 22.88
CA GLN A 119 54.81 7.00 23.59
C GLN A 119 55.63 6.20 22.58
N THR A 120 56.94 6.31 22.63
CA THR A 120 57.84 5.55 21.79
C THR A 120 58.21 4.26 22.53
N LEU A 121 57.67 3.13 22.03
CA LEU A 121 57.91 1.80 22.65
C LEU A 121 59.31 1.25 22.36
N TYR A 122 59.86 1.61 21.22
CA TYR A 122 61.19 1.14 20.80
C TYR A 122 61.92 2.23 19.99
N ALA A 123 63.18 2.49 20.32
CA ALA A 123 64.04 3.43 19.61
C ALA A 123 65.46 2.87 19.51
N HIS A 124 66.06 2.88 18.32
CA HIS A 124 67.41 2.39 18.04
C HIS A 124 68.34 3.57 17.69
N GLY A 125 69.61 3.50 18.16
CA GLY A 125 70.64 4.44 17.77
C GLY A 125 70.63 5.76 18.52
N ILE A 126 71.31 6.77 17.96
CA ILE A 126 71.53 8.10 18.56
C ILE A 126 70.19 8.85 18.90
N GLN A 127 69.11 8.49 18.22
CA GLN A 127 67.80 9.08 18.49
C GLN A 127 67.20 8.65 19.85
N SER A 128 67.66 7.54 20.43
CA SER A 128 67.12 7.08 21.72
C SER A 128 67.45 7.97 22.91
N ASN A 129 68.48 8.76 22.81
CA ASN A 129 68.94 9.68 23.89
C ASN A 129 68.50 11.14 23.72
N LEU A 130 67.97 11.49 22.54
CA LEU A 130 67.60 12.88 22.21
C LEU A 130 66.11 13.14 22.25
N VAL A 131 65.27 12.10 22.20
CA VAL A 131 63.81 12.27 22.18
C VAL A 131 63.19 11.65 23.43
N PRO A 132 62.36 12.37 24.19
CA PRO A 132 61.66 11.83 25.34
C PRO A 132 60.78 10.63 24.92
N ARG A 133 60.81 9.53 25.73
CA ARG A 133 60.02 8.31 25.47
C ARG A 133 58.52 8.61 25.50
N THR A 134 58.10 9.57 26.28
CA THR A 134 56.70 10.00 26.41
C THR A 134 56.61 11.48 26.20
N ILE A 135 55.75 11.90 25.26
CA ILE A 135 55.45 13.30 24.98
C ILE A 135 53.94 13.47 25.15
N VAL A 136 53.56 14.39 25.98
CA VAL A 136 52.16 14.87 26.10
C VAL A 136 52.13 16.34 25.75
N GLY A 137 51.23 16.73 24.92
CA GLY A 137 51.15 18.13 24.47
C GLY A 137 49.77 18.57 24.09
N VAL A 138 49.60 19.88 23.92
CA VAL A 138 48.43 20.50 23.38
C VAL A 138 48.84 21.17 22.07
N GLY A 139 48.19 20.78 20.99
CA GLY A 139 48.33 21.39 19.67
C GLY A 139 47.22 22.45 19.45
N PHE A 140 47.63 23.56 18.87
CA PHE A 140 46.73 24.66 18.50
C PHE A 140 46.94 24.97 17.01
N THR A 141 45.86 24.82 16.20
CA THR A 141 45.92 25.14 14.78
C THR A 141 44.79 26.10 14.42
N TRP A 142 45.13 27.23 13.85
CA TRP A 142 44.17 28.23 13.42
C TRP A 142 44.40 28.63 11.97
N ASN A 143 43.46 28.29 11.12
CA ASN A 143 43.50 28.68 9.72
C ASN A 143 42.76 30.02 9.54
N LEU A 144 43.53 31.14 9.53
CA LEU A 144 42.99 32.49 9.45
C LEU A 144 42.41 32.81 8.07
N PHE A 145 42.99 32.26 7.00
CA PHE A 145 42.54 32.51 5.63
C PHE A 145 42.72 31.25 4.76
N ASP A 146 41.63 30.80 4.13
CA ASP A 146 41.59 29.59 3.27
C ASP A 146 41.11 29.89 1.84
N GLY A 147 41.27 31.13 1.36
CA GLY A 147 40.87 31.53 0.02
C GLY A 147 39.35 31.58 -0.18
N LEU A 148 38.58 31.90 0.86
CA LEU A 148 37.11 31.93 0.87
C LEU A 148 36.43 30.56 0.70
N ALA A 149 37.17 29.48 0.90
CA ALA A 149 36.60 28.13 0.80
C ALA A 149 35.58 27.89 1.93
N ARG A 150 35.83 28.40 3.12
CA ARG A 150 34.94 28.33 4.30
C ARG A 150 33.60 28.99 4.05
N GLU A 151 33.63 30.20 3.51
CA GLU A 151 32.43 30.98 3.19
C GLU A 151 31.58 30.29 2.14
N LYS A 152 32.23 29.67 1.14
CA LYS A 152 31.52 28.87 0.12
C LYS A 152 30.88 27.63 0.73
N ARG A 153 31.58 26.89 1.62
CA ARG A 153 31.01 25.72 2.34
C ARG A 153 29.80 26.13 3.18
N ILE A 154 29.90 27.20 3.97
CA ILE A 154 28.78 27.72 4.77
C ILE A 154 27.59 28.09 3.90
N ARG A 155 27.84 28.75 2.74
CA ARG A 155 26.77 29.07 1.80
C ARG A 155 26.13 27.84 1.22
N GLN A 156 26.91 26.83 0.87
CA GLN A 156 26.42 25.53 0.38
C GLN A 156 25.54 24.83 1.44
N SER A 157 25.99 24.80 2.70
CA SER A 157 25.23 24.19 3.81
C SER A 157 23.93 24.94 4.11
N LYS A 158 23.91 26.28 3.98
CA LYS A 158 22.66 27.04 4.07
C LYS A 158 21.67 26.72 2.98
N ILE A 159 22.14 26.60 1.73
CA ILE A 159 21.30 26.21 0.60
C ILE A 159 20.77 24.79 0.80
N ALA A 160 21.61 23.84 1.22
CA ALA A 160 21.19 22.48 1.51
C ALA A 160 20.09 22.41 2.59
N GLN A 161 20.24 23.22 3.66
CA GLN A 161 19.22 23.33 4.71
C GLN A 161 17.90 23.89 4.16
N GLN A 162 17.94 24.93 3.33
CA GLN A 162 16.74 25.50 2.70
C GLN A 162 16.07 24.50 1.76
N THR A 163 16.84 23.77 0.95
CA THR A 163 16.32 22.74 0.04
C THR A 163 15.61 21.63 0.81
N LEU A 164 16.18 21.18 1.93
CA LEU A 164 15.55 20.18 2.78
C LEU A 164 14.26 20.68 3.45
N ALA A 165 14.22 21.94 3.87
CA ALA A 165 13.01 22.54 4.44
C ALA A 165 11.87 22.59 3.42
N LEU A 166 12.15 23.06 2.20
CA LEU A 166 11.18 23.06 1.09
C LEU A 166 10.77 21.64 0.69
N GLY A 167 11.72 20.71 0.65
CA GLY A 167 11.44 19.30 0.38
C GLY A 167 10.51 18.65 1.42
N GLN A 168 10.68 19.01 2.70
CA GLN A 168 9.80 18.55 3.77
C GLN A 168 8.38 19.11 3.63
N GLU A 169 8.26 20.40 3.31
CA GLU A 169 6.96 21.03 3.08
C GLU A 169 6.24 20.39 1.89
N LYS A 170 6.95 20.24 0.76
CA LYS A 170 6.44 19.57 -0.42
C LYS A 170 5.99 18.14 -0.15
N ALA A 171 6.77 17.35 0.60
CA ALA A 171 6.40 16.00 0.96
C ALA A 171 5.11 15.94 1.80
N LYS A 172 4.91 16.87 2.74
CA LYS A 172 3.67 16.96 3.52
C LYS A 172 2.46 17.30 2.66
N GLU A 173 2.62 18.19 1.69
CA GLU A 173 1.56 18.54 0.75
C GLU A 173 1.19 17.34 -0.13
N ASP A 174 2.19 16.67 -0.72
CA ASP A 174 1.96 15.50 -1.58
C ASP A 174 1.30 14.35 -0.82
N LEU A 175 1.70 14.09 0.42
CA LEU A 175 1.07 13.09 1.29
C LEU A 175 -0.37 13.49 1.66
N SER A 176 -0.62 14.79 1.90
CA SER A 176 -1.98 15.30 2.15
C SER A 176 -2.91 15.04 0.97
N VAL A 177 -2.47 15.32 -0.26
CA VAL A 177 -3.21 15.00 -1.48
C VAL A 177 -3.43 13.50 -1.63
N GLY A 178 -2.42 12.69 -1.26
CA GLY A 178 -2.55 11.23 -1.21
C GLY A 178 -3.66 10.76 -0.27
N ILE A 179 -3.73 11.34 0.93
CA ILE A 179 -4.80 11.08 1.91
C ILE A 179 -6.16 11.48 1.35
N ASP A 180 -6.29 12.66 0.75
CA ASP A 180 -7.54 13.12 0.16
C ASP A 180 -8.07 12.16 -0.91
N LYS A 181 -7.17 11.68 -1.77
CA LYS A 181 -7.49 10.69 -2.81
C LYS A 181 -7.98 9.37 -2.20
N LEU A 182 -7.22 8.81 -1.26
CA LEU A 182 -7.54 7.51 -0.66
C LEU A 182 -8.80 7.57 0.19
N TYR A 183 -9.00 8.66 0.95
CA TYR A 183 -10.23 8.87 1.72
C TYR A 183 -11.46 8.96 0.81
N THR A 184 -11.35 9.65 -0.33
CA THR A 184 -12.41 9.70 -1.33
C THR A 184 -12.67 8.32 -1.96
N GLN A 185 -11.61 7.51 -2.18
CA GLN A 185 -11.77 6.13 -2.68
C GLN A 185 -12.52 5.26 -1.67
N LEU A 186 -12.23 5.39 -0.37
CA LEU A 186 -12.95 4.68 0.69
C LEU A 186 -14.45 5.03 0.67
N GLN A 187 -14.79 6.33 0.60
CA GLN A 187 -16.18 6.76 0.54
C GLN A 187 -16.89 6.22 -0.72
N LYS A 188 -16.24 6.27 -1.87
CA LYS A 188 -16.77 5.68 -3.11
C LYS A 188 -17.02 4.19 -2.99
N ALA A 189 -16.09 3.44 -2.38
CA ALA A 189 -16.27 2.00 -2.19
C ALA A 189 -17.45 1.70 -1.25
N GLN A 190 -17.63 2.47 -0.16
CA GLN A 190 -18.77 2.36 0.73
C GLN A 190 -20.10 2.60 -0.01
N ASP A 191 -20.18 3.68 -0.79
CA ASP A 191 -21.38 4.01 -1.55
C ASP A 191 -21.68 2.95 -2.62
N ASN A 192 -20.63 2.44 -3.30
CA ASN A 192 -20.75 1.35 -4.27
C ASN A 192 -21.32 0.10 -3.64
N VAL A 193 -20.84 -0.32 -2.49
CA VAL A 193 -21.35 -1.53 -1.82
C VAL A 193 -22.81 -1.35 -1.42
N ARG A 194 -23.21 -0.18 -0.91
CA ARG A 194 -24.61 0.09 -0.60
C ARG A 194 -25.52 -0.03 -1.83
N ALA A 195 -25.11 0.58 -2.95
CA ALA A 195 -25.86 0.50 -4.20
C ALA A 195 -25.91 -0.94 -4.75
N LEU A 196 -24.79 -1.66 -4.70
CA LEU A 196 -24.70 -3.04 -5.18
C LEU A 196 -25.51 -4.02 -4.32
N ASN A 197 -25.65 -3.81 -3.02
CA ASN A 197 -26.51 -4.63 -2.17
C ASN A 197 -27.98 -4.56 -2.63
N THR A 198 -28.49 -3.35 -2.85
CA THR A 198 -29.86 -3.16 -3.40
C THR A 198 -29.98 -3.81 -4.79
N THR A 199 -28.96 -3.63 -5.65
CA THR A 199 -28.98 -4.22 -7.00
C THR A 199 -28.97 -5.74 -6.95
N ILE A 200 -28.26 -6.37 -5.98
CA ILE A 200 -28.25 -7.82 -5.78
C ILE A 200 -29.64 -8.30 -5.41
N GLU A 201 -30.31 -7.67 -4.43
CA GLU A 201 -31.68 -8.03 -4.02
C GLU A 201 -32.65 -8.02 -5.21
N LEU A 202 -32.61 -6.93 -6.00
CA LEU A 202 -33.44 -6.81 -7.20
C LEU A 202 -33.09 -7.86 -8.27
N SER A 203 -31.80 -8.16 -8.46
CA SER A 203 -31.34 -9.15 -9.43
C SER A 203 -31.72 -10.58 -9.00
N GLU A 204 -31.67 -10.88 -7.71
CA GLU A 204 -32.13 -12.17 -7.16
C GLU A 204 -33.62 -12.40 -7.41
N GLU A 205 -34.42 -11.36 -7.18
CA GLU A 205 -35.85 -11.43 -7.46
C GLU A 205 -36.13 -11.56 -8.96
N LEU A 206 -35.39 -10.84 -9.81
CA LEU A 206 -35.50 -10.99 -11.27
C LEU A 206 -35.20 -12.40 -11.72
N VAL A 207 -34.10 -13.02 -11.22
CA VAL A 207 -33.78 -14.41 -11.53
C VAL A 207 -34.89 -15.35 -11.09
N ARG A 208 -35.46 -15.13 -9.90
CA ARG A 208 -36.57 -15.95 -9.40
C ARG A 208 -37.79 -15.88 -10.32
N ILE A 209 -38.18 -14.67 -10.75
CA ILE A 209 -39.31 -14.45 -11.66
C ILE A 209 -39.02 -15.09 -13.01
N ARG A 210 -37.84 -14.87 -13.62
CA ARG A 210 -37.49 -15.43 -14.93
C ARG A 210 -37.46 -16.97 -14.92
N LYS A 211 -36.94 -17.59 -13.87
CA LYS A 211 -36.95 -19.05 -13.70
C LYS A 211 -38.36 -19.59 -13.60
N LYS A 212 -39.24 -18.93 -12.88
CA LYS A 212 -40.66 -19.33 -12.79
C LYS A 212 -41.36 -19.23 -14.14
N SER A 213 -41.24 -18.08 -14.81
CA SER A 213 -41.84 -17.85 -16.13
C SER A 213 -41.33 -18.84 -17.17
N PHE A 214 -40.04 -19.19 -17.13
CA PHE A 214 -39.44 -20.19 -18.00
C PHE A 214 -40.04 -21.60 -17.76
N ALA A 215 -40.22 -21.98 -16.49
CA ALA A 215 -40.84 -23.25 -16.15
C ALA A 215 -42.32 -23.37 -16.61
N GLU A 216 -43.01 -22.23 -16.71
CA GLU A 216 -44.38 -22.12 -17.20
C GLU A 216 -44.46 -21.90 -18.73
N GLY A 217 -43.30 -21.92 -19.44
CA GLY A 217 -43.21 -21.71 -20.89
C GLY A 217 -43.45 -20.27 -21.36
N MET A 218 -43.46 -19.30 -20.43
CA MET A 218 -43.75 -17.88 -20.71
C MET A 218 -42.50 -17.01 -20.88
N ALA A 219 -41.28 -17.56 -20.65
CA ALA A 219 -40.03 -16.90 -20.86
C ALA A 219 -39.06 -17.74 -21.65
N THR A 220 -38.10 -17.14 -22.31
CA THR A 220 -37.08 -17.79 -23.11
C THR A 220 -35.90 -18.23 -22.24
N SER A 221 -35.10 -19.20 -22.73
CA SER A 221 -33.85 -19.63 -22.12
C SER A 221 -32.85 -18.44 -22.00
N THR A 222 -32.84 -17.56 -23.00
CA THR A 222 -31.98 -16.35 -23.03
C THR A 222 -32.29 -15.43 -21.87
N GLU A 223 -33.58 -15.12 -21.59
CA GLU A 223 -33.96 -14.25 -20.50
C GLU A 223 -33.56 -14.75 -19.12
N VAL A 224 -33.54 -16.08 -18.92
CA VAL A 224 -33.04 -16.68 -17.66
C VAL A 224 -31.54 -16.53 -17.56
N VAL A 225 -30.79 -16.84 -18.64
CA VAL A 225 -29.34 -16.75 -18.68
C VAL A 225 -28.89 -15.29 -18.47
N ASP A 226 -29.55 -14.34 -19.12
CA ASP A 226 -29.25 -12.92 -18.96
C ASP A 226 -29.44 -12.45 -17.51
N ALA A 227 -30.54 -12.84 -16.86
CA ALA A 227 -30.79 -12.53 -15.47
C ALA A 227 -29.76 -13.17 -14.51
N GLU A 228 -29.40 -14.44 -14.74
CA GLU A 228 -28.34 -15.14 -13.97
C GLU A 228 -26.97 -14.51 -14.17
N THR A 229 -26.63 -14.12 -15.39
CA THR A 229 -25.35 -13.42 -15.70
C THR A 229 -25.30 -12.05 -15.05
N MET A 230 -26.40 -11.30 -15.09
CA MET A 230 -26.51 -10.02 -14.40
C MET A 230 -26.26 -10.18 -12.89
N LEU A 231 -26.94 -11.13 -12.24
CA LEU A 231 -26.75 -11.40 -10.81
C LEU A 231 -25.29 -11.78 -10.49
N ALA A 232 -24.68 -12.65 -11.29
CA ALA A 232 -23.29 -13.05 -11.10
C ALA A 232 -22.35 -11.84 -11.23
N THR A 233 -22.56 -11.00 -12.25
CA THR A 233 -21.75 -9.80 -12.48
C THR A 233 -21.87 -8.83 -11.30
N VAL A 234 -23.06 -8.57 -10.79
CA VAL A 234 -23.28 -7.66 -9.66
C VAL A 234 -22.64 -8.20 -8.36
N ARG A 235 -22.72 -9.51 -8.14
CA ARG A 235 -22.04 -10.16 -6.99
C ARG A 235 -20.52 -10.03 -7.06
N VAL A 236 -19.93 -10.22 -8.24
CA VAL A 236 -18.48 -10.02 -8.45
C VAL A 236 -18.12 -8.54 -8.26
N ALA A 237 -18.92 -7.61 -8.80
CA ALA A 237 -18.71 -6.18 -8.63
C ALA A 237 -18.74 -5.77 -7.14
N ARG A 238 -19.62 -6.36 -6.33
CA ARG A 238 -19.64 -6.14 -4.89
C ARG A 238 -18.36 -6.60 -4.21
N LEU A 239 -17.88 -7.81 -4.51
CA LEU A 239 -16.60 -8.32 -3.97
C LEU A 239 -15.43 -7.43 -4.39
N ALA A 240 -15.41 -6.95 -5.63
CA ALA A 240 -14.41 -5.99 -6.09
C ALA A 240 -14.46 -4.68 -5.29
N ALA A 241 -15.66 -4.16 -5.00
CA ALA A 241 -15.81 -2.94 -4.19
C ALA A 241 -15.32 -3.12 -2.73
N TYR A 242 -15.55 -4.29 -2.11
CA TYR A 242 -14.95 -4.63 -0.82
C TYR A 242 -13.42 -4.66 -0.88
N TYR A 243 -12.86 -5.31 -1.89
CA TYR A 243 -11.43 -5.37 -2.09
C TYR A 243 -10.81 -3.97 -2.32
N GLU A 244 -11.45 -3.13 -3.13
CA GLU A 244 -11.00 -1.74 -3.34
C GLU A 244 -11.00 -0.94 -2.03
N TYR A 245 -11.99 -1.15 -1.15
CA TYR A 245 -12.03 -0.55 0.17
C TYR A 245 -10.85 -0.99 1.03
N ASP A 246 -10.61 -2.30 1.16
CA ASP A 246 -9.53 -2.84 1.98
C ASP A 246 -8.15 -2.34 1.51
N VAL A 247 -7.93 -2.33 0.19
CA VAL A 247 -6.69 -1.80 -0.41
C VAL A 247 -6.54 -0.30 -0.15
N ALA A 248 -7.61 0.48 -0.32
CA ALA A 248 -7.58 1.91 -0.06
C ALA A 248 -7.33 2.22 1.43
N LEU A 249 -7.95 1.47 2.35
CA LEU A 249 -7.74 1.60 3.79
C LEU A 249 -6.30 1.25 4.18
N MET A 250 -5.76 0.13 3.69
CA MET A 250 -4.39 -0.26 3.96
C MET A 250 -3.39 0.80 3.45
N ASN A 251 -3.59 1.31 2.24
CA ASN A 251 -2.76 2.37 1.68
C ASN A 251 -2.87 3.69 2.48
N LEU A 252 -4.09 4.04 2.94
CA LEU A 252 -4.30 5.21 3.78
C LEU A 252 -3.55 5.10 5.10
N LEU A 253 -3.66 3.95 5.78
CA LEU A 253 -2.94 3.69 7.03
C LEU A 253 -1.41 3.63 6.81
N ALA A 254 -0.94 3.09 5.69
CA ALA A 254 0.48 3.10 5.33
C ALA A 254 1.00 4.52 5.13
N ILE A 255 0.26 5.41 4.45
CA ILE A 255 0.61 6.83 4.35
C ILE A 255 0.60 7.51 5.72
N CYS A 256 -0.30 7.13 6.61
CA CYS A 256 -0.31 7.64 7.98
C CYS A 256 0.86 7.11 8.82
N GLY A 257 1.54 6.03 8.42
CA GLY A 257 2.60 5.37 9.19
C GLY A 257 2.07 4.40 10.26
N THR A 258 0.81 3.98 10.15
CA THR A 258 0.11 3.14 11.14
C THR A 258 -0.58 1.92 10.50
N PRO A 259 0.11 1.13 9.66
CA PRO A 259 -0.51 0.00 8.96
C PRO A 259 -1.04 -1.08 9.92
N GLU A 260 -0.48 -1.19 11.12
CA GLU A 260 -0.90 -2.11 12.17
C GLU A 260 -2.31 -1.82 12.70
N ARG A 261 -2.84 -0.63 12.47
CA ARG A 261 -4.21 -0.28 12.86
C ARG A 261 -5.28 -0.92 11.97
N PHE A 262 -4.90 -1.56 10.88
CA PHE A 262 -5.84 -2.19 9.95
C PHE A 262 -6.72 -3.23 10.65
N GLU A 263 -6.15 -4.04 11.53
CA GLU A 263 -6.90 -5.06 12.29
C GLU A 263 -8.01 -4.45 13.16
N LYS A 264 -7.79 -3.27 13.76
CA LYS A 264 -8.81 -2.60 14.56
C LYS A 264 -10.04 -2.20 13.74
N TYR A 265 -9.84 -1.81 12.49
CA TYR A 265 -10.96 -1.46 11.60
C TYR A 265 -11.76 -2.69 11.18
N PHE A 266 -11.12 -3.85 11.10
CA PHE A 266 -11.77 -5.13 10.88
C PHE A 266 -12.61 -5.53 12.09
N GLU A 267 -12.06 -5.50 13.31
CA GLU A 267 -12.75 -5.87 14.55
C GLU A 267 -13.96 -4.98 14.88
N THR A 268 -13.92 -3.70 14.52
CA THR A 268 -15.05 -2.77 14.75
C THR A 268 -16.19 -2.91 13.75
N THR A 269 -16.06 -3.77 12.75
CA THR A 269 -17.07 -4.02 11.72
C THR A 269 -18.05 -5.13 12.13
N TYR A 270 -17.64 -6.00 13.03
CA TYR A 270 -18.38 -7.13 13.57
C TYR A 270 -18.63 -6.94 15.08
#